data_c6cc9c1e7926e308233ae8b2436568a3
#
_entry.id   c6cc9c1e7926e308233ae8b2436568a3
#
_cell.length_a   1.000
_cell.length_b   1.000
_cell.length_c   1.000
_cell.angle_alpha   90.00
_cell.angle_beta   90.00
_cell.angle_gamma   90.00
#
_symmetry.space_group_name_H-M   'P 1'
#
loop_
_entity.id
_entity.type
_entity.pdbx_description
1 polymer ?
#
loop_
_entity_poly.entity_id
_entity_poly.type
_entity_poly.pdbx_seq_one_letter_code
_entity_poly.pdbx_strand_id
1 'polypeptide(L)'
;YKFNKFHWHLTDDQGWRIEIRRYPALTEQGAWRDPATHGNDITCAERAEETLDPAYRLPEELLRTDGEGRTLYGGCYTQEEIREVVAYAATLGIDVIPELDMPGHSLKIIESFPALSCAGKAAWGETFSTPLCLGNDATLEFAKNVYEEAFELFPFEYVHLGADEVEKSAWTNCPKCQSRIRMHRLGDEHGLQAWFVREMESFFAAHGRKLIGWDEIAGDNLSPTAVVQWWRSWMGSTLTQSLEAGNSVILSPVEYLYLDGTQNRNSLLKVYGYDPAAERIAGRESQVLGLHANLWT
;
A
#
# COMPACT_ATOMS: atom_id res chain seq x y z
N TYR A 1 1.43 -23.27 10.18
CA TYR A 1 2.57 -22.78 9.38
C TYR A 1 3.43 -21.76 10.14
N LYS A 2 3.05 -21.40 11.38
CA LYS A 2 3.74 -20.44 12.25
C LYS A 2 3.75 -18.99 11.76
N PHE A 3 2.87 -18.59 10.86
CA PHE A 3 2.61 -17.18 10.61
C PHE A 3 1.99 -16.55 11.85
N ASN A 4 2.45 -15.35 12.20
CA ASN A 4 1.97 -14.63 13.38
C ASN A 4 1.50 -13.20 13.07
N LYS A 5 1.63 -12.77 11.82
CA LYS A 5 1.15 -11.49 11.31
C LYS A 5 0.42 -11.72 9.99
N PHE A 6 -0.66 -10.99 9.79
CA PHE A 6 -1.38 -10.88 8.53
C PHE A 6 -1.32 -9.42 8.09
N HIS A 7 -0.52 -9.14 7.06
CA HIS A 7 -0.49 -7.85 6.41
C HIS A 7 -1.64 -7.82 5.38
N TRP A 8 -2.58 -6.92 5.57
CA TRP A 8 -3.79 -6.83 4.76
C TRP A 8 -3.76 -5.56 3.91
N HIS A 9 -3.42 -5.73 2.63
CA HIS A 9 -3.41 -4.67 1.63
C HIS A 9 -4.85 -4.34 1.22
N LEU A 10 -5.37 -3.22 1.69
CA LEU A 10 -6.80 -2.87 1.58
C LEU A 10 -7.10 -1.79 0.55
N THR A 11 -6.09 -1.12 0.01
CA THR A 11 -6.29 -0.04 -0.95
C THR A 11 -5.18 -0.01 -1.99
N ASP A 12 -5.58 0.14 -3.24
CA ASP A 12 -4.67 0.25 -4.38
C ASP A 12 -5.40 0.91 -5.57
N ASP A 13 -4.72 1.10 -6.70
CA ASP A 13 -5.26 1.64 -7.95
C ASP A 13 -6.46 0.83 -8.50
N GLN A 14 -6.52 -0.47 -8.18
CA GLN A 14 -7.57 -1.38 -8.63
C GLN A 14 -8.84 -1.31 -7.77
N GLY A 15 -8.76 -0.81 -6.54
CA GLY A 15 -9.93 -0.72 -5.68
C GLY A 15 -9.62 -0.29 -4.24
N TRP A 16 -10.59 0.40 -3.66
CA TRP A 16 -10.62 0.73 -2.25
C TRP A 16 -11.48 -0.30 -1.50
N ARG A 17 -10.92 -1.05 -0.54
CA ARG A 17 -11.55 -2.25 0.02
C ARG A 17 -12.00 -2.11 1.49
N ILE A 18 -11.90 -0.94 2.10
CA ILE A 18 -12.25 -0.71 3.51
C ILE A 18 -13.31 0.38 3.65
N GLU A 19 -14.37 0.13 4.40
CA GLU A 19 -15.36 1.16 4.73
C GLU A 19 -14.74 2.24 5.63
N ILE A 20 -14.78 3.49 5.16
CA ILE A 20 -14.47 4.70 5.94
C ILE A 20 -15.74 5.54 6.00
N ARG A 21 -16.39 5.57 7.15
CA ARG A 21 -17.72 6.19 7.32
C ARG A 21 -17.70 7.69 7.09
N ARG A 22 -16.58 8.34 7.37
CA ARG A 22 -16.36 9.77 7.07
C ARG A 22 -16.31 10.05 5.56
N TYR A 23 -15.94 9.06 4.75
CA TYR A 23 -15.75 9.19 3.30
C TYR A 23 -16.46 8.07 2.51
N PRO A 24 -17.81 8.03 2.52
CA PRO A 24 -18.55 6.91 1.90
C PRO A 24 -18.29 6.75 0.39
N ALA A 25 -17.94 7.83 -0.32
CA ALA A 25 -17.58 7.76 -1.74
C ALA A 25 -16.42 6.80 -2.03
N LEU A 26 -15.53 6.53 -1.07
CA LEU A 26 -14.44 5.56 -1.24
C LEU A 26 -14.95 4.14 -1.50
N THR A 27 -16.06 3.76 -0.88
CA THR A 27 -16.66 2.43 -1.08
C THR A 27 -17.81 2.45 -2.09
N GLU A 28 -18.54 3.55 -2.21
CA GLU A 28 -19.61 3.69 -3.19
C GLU A 28 -19.08 3.75 -4.64
N GLN A 29 -17.94 4.39 -4.84
CA GLN A 29 -17.28 4.60 -6.13
C GLN A 29 -15.92 3.88 -6.21
N GLY A 30 -15.01 4.18 -5.27
CA GLY A 30 -13.62 3.71 -5.29
C GLY A 30 -13.46 2.19 -5.15
N ALA A 31 -14.44 1.47 -4.59
CA ALA A 31 -14.41 0.02 -4.50
C ALA A 31 -14.72 -0.70 -5.82
N TRP A 32 -15.10 0.03 -6.86
CA TRP A 32 -15.63 -0.53 -8.10
C TRP A 32 -14.81 -0.10 -9.32
N ARG A 33 -14.73 -0.97 -10.32
CA ARG A 33 -14.10 -0.70 -11.61
C ARG A 33 -14.85 -1.35 -12.75
N ASP A 34 -14.68 -0.81 -13.95
CA ASP A 34 -15.22 -1.41 -15.17
C ASP A 34 -14.26 -2.49 -15.68
N PRO A 35 -14.62 -3.78 -15.60
CA PRO A 35 -13.75 -4.86 -16.03
C PRO A 35 -13.47 -4.86 -17.54
N ALA A 36 -14.30 -4.19 -18.33
CA ALA A 36 -14.08 -4.08 -19.78
C ALA A 36 -12.97 -3.09 -20.15
N THR A 37 -12.56 -2.25 -19.20
CA THR A 37 -11.51 -1.23 -19.41
C THR A 37 -10.25 -1.49 -18.57
N HIS A 38 -10.31 -2.38 -17.59
CA HIS A 38 -9.18 -2.70 -16.71
C HIS A 38 -8.33 -3.81 -17.30
N GLY A 39 -7.03 -3.55 -17.53
CA GLY A 39 -6.13 -4.45 -18.28
C GLY A 39 -6.04 -5.88 -17.73
N ASN A 40 -5.95 -6.03 -16.40
CA ASN A 40 -5.88 -7.36 -15.79
C ASN A 40 -7.20 -8.12 -15.94
N ASP A 41 -8.34 -7.46 -15.79
CA ASP A 41 -9.65 -8.08 -15.95
C ASP A 41 -9.87 -8.53 -17.39
N ILE A 42 -9.44 -7.74 -18.38
CA ILE A 42 -9.44 -8.09 -19.80
C ILE A 42 -8.58 -9.34 -20.04
N THR A 43 -7.35 -9.34 -19.51
CA THR A 43 -6.43 -10.48 -19.65
C THR A 43 -7.00 -11.74 -19.00
N CYS A 44 -7.65 -11.63 -17.84
CA CYS A 44 -8.32 -12.76 -17.19
C CYS A 44 -9.49 -13.27 -18.03
N ALA A 45 -10.32 -12.38 -18.60
CA ALA A 45 -11.43 -12.77 -19.48
C ALA A 45 -10.93 -13.51 -20.72
N GLU A 46 -9.88 -13.00 -21.40
CA GLU A 46 -9.24 -13.67 -22.54
C GLU A 46 -8.73 -15.07 -22.17
N ARG A 47 -8.04 -15.21 -21.03
CA ARG A 47 -7.55 -16.51 -20.55
C ARG A 47 -8.69 -17.47 -20.21
N ALA A 48 -9.79 -16.97 -19.63
CA ALA A 48 -10.96 -17.79 -19.33
C ALA A 48 -11.59 -18.39 -20.61
N GLU A 49 -11.58 -17.62 -21.71
CA GLU A 49 -12.06 -18.11 -23.02
C GLU A 49 -11.07 -19.10 -23.66
N GLU A 50 -9.79 -18.81 -23.65
CA GLU A 50 -8.76 -19.64 -24.25
C GLU A 50 -8.59 -20.99 -23.55
N THR A 51 -8.58 -20.99 -22.21
CA THR A 51 -8.28 -22.19 -21.41
C THR A 51 -9.51 -22.93 -20.95
N LEU A 52 -10.68 -22.30 -21.00
CA LEU A 52 -11.94 -22.76 -20.41
C LEU A 52 -11.85 -23.00 -18.89
N ASP A 53 -10.83 -22.43 -18.25
CA ASP A 53 -10.63 -22.54 -16.79
C ASP A 53 -11.50 -21.47 -16.07
N PRO A 54 -12.45 -21.90 -15.24
CA PRO A 54 -13.31 -20.97 -14.50
C PRO A 54 -12.56 -20.12 -13.49
N ALA A 55 -11.34 -20.48 -13.09
CA ALA A 55 -10.53 -19.72 -12.15
C ALA A 55 -10.16 -18.32 -12.67
N TYR A 56 -10.18 -18.11 -13.99
CA TYR A 56 -9.96 -16.80 -14.60
C TYR A 56 -11.22 -15.94 -14.76
N ARG A 57 -12.41 -16.47 -14.40
CA ARG A 57 -13.64 -15.70 -14.48
C ARG A 57 -13.84 -14.84 -13.24
N LEU A 58 -14.31 -13.63 -13.46
CA LEU A 58 -14.72 -12.78 -12.34
C LEU A 58 -15.90 -13.42 -11.60
N PRO A 59 -15.86 -13.49 -10.25
CA PRO A 59 -16.98 -14.01 -9.45
C PRO A 59 -18.26 -13.20 -9.67
N GLU A 60 -19.35 -13.87 -9.99
CA GLU A 60 -20.65 -13.20 -10.29
C GLU A 60 -21.17 -12.38 -9.09
N GLU A 61 -20.92 -12.84 -7.88
CA GLU A 61 -21.31 -12.19 -6.62
C GLU A 61 -20.58 -10.86 -6.38
N LEU A 62 -19.46 -10.61 -7.07
CA LEU A 62 -18.69 -9.37 -7.03
C LEU A 62 -18.97 -8.44 -8.22
N LEU A 63 -19.97 -8.80 -9.04
CA LEU A 63 -20.45 -7.97 -10.14
C LEU A 63 -21.69 -7.18 -9.73
N ARG A 64 -21.77 -5.93 -10.14
CA ARG A 64 -23.00 -5.13 -10.02
C ARG A 64 -23.25 -4.35 -11.30
N THR A 65 -24.51 -3.98 -11.53
CA THR A 65 -24.89 -3.05 -12.61
C THR A 65 -25.09 -1.65 -12.00
N ASP A 66 -24.46 -0.64 -12.58
CA ASP A 66 -24.65 0.76 -12.16
C ASP A 66 -25.93 1.38 -12.76
N GLY A 67 -26.20 2.65 -12.42
CA GLY A 67 -27.36 3.38 -12.92
C GLY A 67 -27.34 3.67 -14.43
N GLU A 68 -26.21 3.45 -15.10
CA GLU A 68 -26.02 3.63 -16.55
C GLU A 68 -26.06 2.28 -17.30
N GLY A 69 -26.28 1.18 -16.59
CA GLY A 69 -26.34 -0.17 -17.17
C GLY A 69 -24.98 -0.82 -17.42
N ARG A 70 -23.87 -0.24 -16.90
CA ARG A 70 -22.55 -0.83 -17.01
C ARG A 70 -22.34 -1.90 -15.93
N THR A 71 -21.67 -2.99 -16.30
CA THR A 71 -21.21 -3.98 -15.34
C THR A 71 -19.96 -3.50 -14.66
N LEU A 72 -19.96 -3.46 -13.34
CA LEU A 72 -18.81 -3.11 -12.51
C LEU A 72 -18.39 -4.33 -11.69
N TYR A 73 -17.09 -4.48 -11.50
CA TYR A 73 -16.47 -5.49 -10.63
C TYR A 73 -15.84 -4.82 -9.42
N GLY A 74 -16.00 -5.41 -8.24
CA GLY A 74 -15.41 -4.88 -7.03
C GLY A 74 -16.05 -5.40 -5.77
N GLY A 75 -15.88 -4.63 -4.70
CA GLY A 75 -16.38 -4.93 -3.36
C GLY A 75 -15.50 -4.27 -2.32
N CYS A 76 -16.02 -4.20 -1.11
CA CYS A 76 -15.29 -3.69 0.05
C CYS A 76 -15.77 -4.42 1.30
N TYR A 77 -14.98 -4.35 2.34
CA TYR A 77 -15.34 -4.85 3.66
C TYR A 77 -15.99 -3.73 4.47
N THR A 78 -17.09 -4.05 5.12
CA THR A 78 -17.68 -3.21 6.16
C THR A 78 -16.78 -3.20 7.38
N GLN A 79 -16.93 -2.18 8.24
CA GLN A 79 -16.17 -2.13 9.50
C GLN A 79 -16.51 -3.33 10.41
N GLU A 80 -17.73 -3.85 10.35
CA GLU A 80 -18.17 -5.04 11.09
C GLU A 80 -17.43 -6.30 10.62
N GLU A 81 -17.34 -6.53 9.31
CA GLU A 81 -16.58 -7.65 8.73
C GLU A 81 -15.09 -7.56 9.06
N ILE A 82 -14.51 -6.37 9.04
CA ILE A 82 -13.11 -6.17 9.45
C ILE A 82 -12.92 -6.54 10.91
N ARG A 83 -13.81 -6.12 11.82
CA ARG A 83 -13.73 -6.50 13.24
C ARG A 83 -13.84 -8.00 13.43
N GLU A 84 -14.70 -8.67 12.65
CA GLU A 84 -14.83 -10.12 12.67
C GLU A 84 -13.52 -10.82 12.27
N VAL A 85 -12.90 -10.38 11.16
CA VAL A 85 -11.61 -10.92 10.70
C VAL A 85 -10.51 -10.70 11.74
N VAL A 86 -10.40 -9.49 12.29
CA VAL A 86 -9.42 -9.16 13.33
C VAL A 86 -9.63 -9.99 14.59
N ALA A 87 -10.88 -10.14 15.04
CA ALA A 87 -11.21 -10.96 16.20
C ALA A 87 -10.89 -12.45 15.94
N TYR A 88 -11.20 -12.97 14.76
CA TYR A 88 -10.85 -14.34 14.38
C TYR A 88 -9.34 -14.57 14.34
N ALA A 89 -8.60 -13.66 13.70
CA ALA A 89 -7.14 -13.71 13.65
C ALA A 89 -6.52 -13.77 15.07
N ALA A 90 -7.04 -12.96 15.99
CA ALA A 90 -6.60 -12.96 17.39
C ALA A 90 -6.78 -14.31 18.08
N THR A 91 -7.84 -15.08 17.76
CA THR A 91 -8.02 -16.45 18.29
C THR A 91 -6.94 -17.42 17.83
N LEU A 92 -6.28 -17.11 16.72
CA LEU A 92 -5.19 -17.88 16.14
C LEU A 92 -3.80 -17.36 16.54
N GLY A 93 -3.74 -16.31 17.36
CA GLY A 93 -2.49 -15.65 17.74
C GLY A 93 -1.86 -14.85 16.57
N ILE A 94 -2.68 -14.37 15.64
CA ILE A 94 -2.25 -13.58 14.48
C ILE A 94 -2.69 -12.13 14.68
N ASP A 95 -1.74 -11.20 14.62
CA ASP A 95 -2.04 -9.78 14.56
C ASP A 95 -2.25 -9.34 13.10
N VAL A 96 -3.21 -8.45 12.88
CA VAL A 96 -3.52 -7.90 11.55
C VAL A 96 -2.88 -6.53 11.40
N ILE A 97 -2.10 -6.35 10.35
CA ILE A 97 -1.47 -5.08 9.95
C ILE A 97 -2.21 -4.55 8.72
N PRO A 98 -3.03 -3.49 8.85
CA PRO A 98 -3.67 -2.90 7.68
C PRO A 98 -2.69 -2.08 6.86
N GLU A 99 -2.81 -2.13 5.54
CA GLU A 99 -2.18 -1.20 4.63
C GLU A 99 -3.23 -0.38 3.90
N LEU A 100 -3.09 0.95 3.97
CA LEU A 100 -3.89 1.93 3.25
C LEU A 100 -2.92 2.84 2.50
N ASP A 101 -2.58 2.45 1.27
CA ASP A 101 -1.48 3.03 0.54
C ASP A 101 -1.70 4.50 0.16
N MET A 102 -0.72 5.32 0.54
CA MET A 102 -0.63 6.76 0.25
C MET A 102 0.82 7.22 0.30
N PRO A 103 1.25 8.16 -0.53
CA PRO A 103 0.48 8.98 -1.48
C PRO A 103 0.43 8.41 -2.90
N GLY A 104 1.17 7.31 -3.19
CA GLY A 104 1.07 6.52 -4.42
C GLY A 104 -0.18 5.65 -4.42
N HIS A 105 -0.38 4.84 -5.45
CA HIS A 105 -1.49 3.87 -5.57
C HIS A 105 -2.86 4.43 -5.17
N SER A 106 -3.07 5.72 -5.47
CA SER A 106 -4.20 6.51 -4.99
C SER A 106 -5.26 6.79 -6.06
N LEU A 107 -5.28 6.03 -7.16
CA LEU A 107 -6.20 6.28 -8.29
C LEU A 107 -7.65 6.31 -7.80
N LYS A 108 -8.06 5.36 -6.96
CA LYS A 108 -9.42 5.25 -6.44
C LYS A 108 -9.79 6.34 -5.44
N ILE A 109 -8.82 6.84 -4.70
CA ILE A 109 -9.01 8.03 -3.86
C ILE A 109 -9.29 9.24 -4.75
N ILE A 110 -8.48 9.44 -5.80
CA ILE A 110 -8.59 10.59 -6.70
C ILE A 110 -9.87 10.51 -7.55
N GLU A 111 -10.28 9.31 -8.00
CA GLU A 111 -11.58 9.13 -8.67
C GLU A 111 -12.74 9.58 -7.78
N SER A 112 -12.69 9.24 -6.49
CA SER A 112 -13.71 9.61 -5.50
C SER A 112 -13.61 11.08 -5.08
N PHE A 113 -12.38 11.63 -5.00
CA PHE A 113 -12.10 12.99 -4.54
C PHE A 113 -11.08 13.70 -5.46
N PRO A 114 -11.47 14.12 -6.67
CA PRO A 114 -10.56 14.71 -7.66
C PRO A 114 -9.77 15.93 -7.15
N ALA A 115 -10.30 16.65 -6.18
CA ALA A 115 -9.64 17.80 -5.56
C ALA A 115 -8.35 17.44 -4.78
N LEU A 116 -8.14 16.16 -4.46
CA LEU A 116 -6.93 15.68 -3.79
C LEU A 116 -5.77 15.41 -4.76
N SER A 117 -5.97 15.52 -6.08
CA SER A 117 -4.90 15.42 -7.07
C SER A 117 -4.34 16.78 -7.49
N CYS A 118 -3.16 16.76 -8.10
CA CYS A 118 -2.54 17.97 -8.66
C CYS A 118 -3.31 18.53 -9.87
N ALA A 119 -3.89 17.62 -10.67
CA ALA A 119 -4.56 17.97 -11.94
C ALA A 119 -6.09 17.97 -11.84
N GLY A 120 -6.68 17.71 -10.67
CA GLY A 120 -8.13 17.65 -10.48
C GLY A 120 -8.79 16.41 -11.10
N LYS A 121 -8.02 15.38 -11.41
CA LYS A 121 -8.49 14.09 -11.96
C LYS A 121 -7.51 12.98 -11.70
N ALA A 122 -8.03 11.74 -11.67
CA ALA A 122 -7.22 10.53 -11.69
C ALA A 122 -6.56 10.36 -13.08
N ALA A 123 -5.32 9.91 -13.10
CA ALA A 123 -4.58 9.64 -14.33
C ALA A 123 -3.43 8.67 -14.06
N TRP A 124 -2.90 8.08 -15.13
CA TRP A 124 -1.60 7.40 -15.12
C TRP A 124 -0.51 8.38 -15.52
N GLY A 125 0.63 8.30 -14.85
CA GLY A 125 1.87 8.97 -15.23
C GLY A 125 2.66 8.16 -16.25
N GLU A 126 3.98 8.32 -16.26
CA GLU A 126 4.85 7.54 -17.16
C GLU A 126 4.97 6.08 -16.73
N THR A 127 4.99 5.82 -15.43
CA THR A 127 5.23 4.49 -14.84
C THR A 127 4.09 4.06 -13.94
N PHE A 128 3.62 4.94 -13.06
CA PHE A 128 2.61 4.65 -12.06
C PHE A 128 1.42 5.62 -12.14
N SER A 129 0.39 5.36 -11.36
CA SER A 129 -0.74 6.28 -11.21
C SER A 129 -0.29 7.60 -10.60
N THR A 130 -0.99 8.70 -10.93
CA THR A 130 -0.67 10.01 -10.35
C THR A 130 -1.01 10.03 -8.87
N PRO A 131 -0.07 10.47 -8.01
CA PRO A 131 -0.24 10.44 -6.56
C PRO A 131 -1.15 11.56 -6.05
N LEU A 132 -1.47 11.50 -4.78
CA LEU A 132 -2.12 12.59 -4.06
C LEU A 132 -1.29 13.87 -4.10
N CYS A 133 -1.97 15.02 -4.15
CA CYS A 133 -1.34 16.33 -4.14
C CYS A 133 -0.85 16.71 -2.73
N LEU A 134 0.41 16.47 -2.42
CA LEU A 134 0.97 16.78 -1.11
C LEU A 134 1.14 18.27 -0.83
N GLY A 135 0.96 19.12 -1.82
CA GLY A 135 0.87 20.57 -1.66
C GLY A 135 -0.50 21.07 -1.17
N ASN A 136 -1.50 20.20 -1.14
CA ASN A 136 -2.85 20.51 -0.68
C ASN A 136 -3.04 20.07 0.78
N ASP A 137 -3.38 21.00 1.69
CA ASP A 137 -3.59 20.69 3.12
C ASP A 137 -4.73 19.67 3.33
N ALA A 138 -5.76 19.71 2.48
CA ALA A 138 -6.85 18.75 2.53
C ALA A 138 -6.40 17.31 2.31
N THR A 139 -5.28 17.08 1.62
CA THR A 139 -4.70 15.73 1.42
C THR A 139 -4.19 15.15 2.74
N LEU A 140 -3.45 15.94 3.51
CA LEU A 140 -2.95 15.50 4.81
C LEU A 140 -4.09 15.29 5.81
N GLU A 141 -5.09 16.18 5.81
CA GLU A 141 -6.28 16.03 6.62
C GLU A 141 -7.07 14.76 6.24
N PHE A 142 -7.28 14.53 4.97
CA PHE A 142 -7.92 13.31 4.47
C PHE A 142 -7.18 12.05 4.94
N ALA A 143 -5.86 11.98 4.75
CA ALA A 143 -5.06 10.84 5.17
C ALA A 143 -5.20 10.59 6.68
N LYS A 144 -5.06 11.63 7.51
CA LYS A 144 -5.22 11.52 8.97
C LYS A 144 -6.61 11.02 9.37
N ASN A 145 -7.66 11.54 8.75
CA ASN A 145 -9.03 11.12 9.03
C ASN A 145 -9.31 9.66 8.67
N VAL A 146 -8.74 9.19 7.54
CA VAL A 146 -8.84 7.78 7.12
C VAL A 146 -8.16 6.86 8.13
N TYR A 147 -6.94 7.20 8.54
CA TYR A 147 -6.19 6.40 9.50
C TYR A 147 -6.78 6.46 10.92
N GLU A 148 -7.41 7.56 11.31
CA GLU A 148 -8.11 7.66 12.61
C GLU A 148 -9.21 6.59 12.72
N GLU A 149 -10.03 6.37 11.68
CA GLU A 149 -11.01 5.29 11.64
C GLU A 149 -10.35 3.89 11.56
N ALA A 150 -9.27 3.75 10.79
CA ALA A 150 -8.55 2.49 10.72
C ALA A 150 -7.95 2.08 12.08
N PHE A 151 -7.44 3.02 12.87
CA PHE A 151 -6.89 2.72 14.20
C PHE A 151 -7.94 2.16 15.17
N GLU A 152 -9.23 2.49 14.99
CA GLU A 152 -10.32 1.92 15.78
C GLU A 152 -10.64 0.46 15.39
N LEU A 153 -10.32 0.07 14.15
CA LEU A 153 -10.60 -1.26 13.63
C LEU A 153 -9.47 -2.26 13.89
N PHE A 154 -8.23 -1.76 13.88
CA PHE A 154 -7.03 -2.60 13.99
C PHE A 154 -6.27 -2.28 15.29
N PRO A 155 -6.39 -3.13 16.33
CA PRO A 155 -5.81 -2.86 17.64
C PRO A 155 -4.30 -3.04 17.71
N PHE A 156 -3.67 -3.71 16.71
CA PHE A 156 -2.24 -3.95 16.70
C PHE A 156 -1.46 -2.64 16.51
N GLU A 157 -0.29 -2.55 17.14
CA GLU A 157 0.48 -1.29 17.15
C GLU A 157 1.06 -0.88 15.81
N TYR A 158 1.27 -1.81 14.88
CA TYR A 158 1.84 -1.54 13.56
C TYR A 158 0.76 -1.31 12.51
N VAL A 159 0.95 -0.27 11.70
CA VAL A 159 0.06 0.10 10.60
C VAL A 159 0.93 0.49 9.41
N HIS A 160 0.58 0.00 8.22
CA HIS A 160 1.36 0.20 7.01
C HIS A 160 0.82 1.37 6.18
N LEU A 161 1.71 2.31 5.85
CA LEU A 161 1.38 3.50 5.05
C LEU A 161 1.46 3.24 3.53
N GLY A 162 2.11 2.17 3.08
CA GLY A 162 2.51 1.99 1.70
C GLY A 162 3.69 2.89 1.35
N ALA A 163 3.44 3.92 0.57
CA ALA A 163 4.35 4.97 0.12
C ALA A 163 5.42 4.51 -0.88
N ASP A 164 5.14 3.43 -1.61
CA ASP A 164 5.91 2.92 -2.72
C ASP A 164 5.48 3.55 -4.06
N GLU A 165 6.31 3.37 -5.06
CA GLU A 165 6.05 3.61 -6.48
C GLU A 165 5.42 4.98 -6.84
N VAL A 166 5.74 6.01 -6.07
CA VAL A 166 5.15 7.35 -6.20
C VAL A 166 5.61 8.03 -7.50
N GLU A 167 4.67 8.37 -8.38
CA GLU A 167 4.89 9.12 -9.63
C GLU A 167 5.16 10.62 -9.35
N LYS A 168 6.40 10.93 -8.99
CA LYS A 168 6.80 12.28 -8.52
C LYS A 168 6.72 13.35 -9.59
N SER A 169 6.72 12.97 -10.88
CA SER A 169 6.58 13.92 -12.01
C SER A 169 5.31 14.76 -11.91
N ALA A 170 4.23 14.20 -11.31
CA ALA A 170 2.99 14.95 -11.07
C ALA A 170 3.17 16.16 -10.14
N TRP A 171 4.17 16.15 -9.25
CA TRP A 171 4.44 17.23 -8.31
C TRP A 171 5.33 18.33 -8.89
N THR A 172 6.17 18.00 -9.87
CA THR A 172 7.15 18.92 -10.47
C THR A 172 6.50 20.20 -11.01
N ASN A 173 5.36 20.06 -11.67
CA ASN A 173 4.63 21.18 -12.26
C ASN A 173 3.44 21.67 -11.42
N CYS A 174 3.24 21.10 -10.23
CA CYS A 174 2.14 21.49 -9.36
C CYS A 174 2.53 22.71 -8.49
N PRO A 175 1.89 23.89 -8.67
CA PRO A 175 2.26 25.08 -7.90
C PRO A 175 2.14 24.91 -6.39
N LYS A 176 1.15 24.11 -5.92
CA LYS A 176 0.94 23.82 -4.50
C LYS A 176 2.08 22.96 -3.94
N CYS A 177 2.47 21.89 -4.65
CA CYS A 177 3.58 21.01 -4.25
C CYS A 177 4.90 21.78 -4.24
N GLN A 178 5.17 22.56 -5.29
CA GLN A 178 6.38 23.39 -5.37
C GLN A 178 6.40 24.49 -4.28
N SER A 179 5.25 25.05 -3.92
CA SER A 179 5.16 25.99 -2.81
C SER A 179 5.51 25.32 -1.48
N ARG A 180 5.01 24.10 -1.23
CA ARG A 180 5.32 23.33 -0.01
C ARG A 180 6.80 22.98 0.08
N ILE A 181 7.39 22.53 -1.03
CA ILE A 181 8.83 22.22 -1.12
C ILE A 181 9.66 23.46 -0.70
N ARG A 182 9.34 24.63 -1.25
CA ARG A 182 10.05 25.87 -0.87
C ARG A 182 9.81 26.29 0.57
N MET A 183 8.56 26.26 1.03
CA MET A 183 8.15 26.70 2.36
C MET A 183 8.87 25.89 3.47
N HIS A 184 8.93 24.58 3.28
CA HIS A 184 9.55 23.65 4.24
C HIS A 184 11.02 23.33 3.93
N ARG A 185 11.61 23.92 2.87
CA ARG A 185 13.00 23.70 2.44
C ARG A 185 13.32 22.23 2.20
N LEU A 186 12.42 21.54 1.51
CA LEU A 186 12.48 20.09 1.31
C LEU A 186 13.47 19.68 0.20
N GLY A 187 13.98 20.61 -0.56
CA GLY A 187 14.89 20.37 -1.68
C GLY A 187 14.13 20.05 -2.98
N ASP A 188 13.48 18.91 -3.04
CA ASP A 188 12.80 18.39 -4.23
C ASP A 188 11.55 17.57 -3.90
N GLU A 189 11.03 16.84 -4.88
CA GLU A 189 9.86 15.97 -4.76
C GLU A 189 10.12 14.74 -3.87
N HIS A 190 11.34 14.26 -3.77
CA HIS A 190 11.71 13.20 -2.82
C HIS A 190 11.61 13.74 -1.38
N GLY A 191 12.10 14.95 -1.14
CA GLY A 191 11.91 15.62 0.14
C GLY A 191 10.44 15.90 0.47
N LEU A 192 9.58 16.12 -0.54
CA LEU A 192 8.16 16.27 -0.34
C LEU A 192 7.51 14.96 0.12
N GLN A 193 7.87 13.83 -0.47
CA GLN A 193 7.41 12.51 -0.01
C GLN A 193 7.90 12.23 1.40
N ALA A 194 9.17 12.45 1.68
CA ALA A 194 9.75 12.27 3.02
C ALA A 194 9.08 13.17 4.07
N TRP A 195 8.67 14.39 3.69
CA TRP A 195 7.89 15.26 4.58
C TRP A 195 6.53 14.64 4.90
N PHE A 196 5.80 14.12 3.90
CA PHE A 196 4.51 13.47 4.13
C PHE A 196 4.65 12.25 5.05
N VAL A 197 5.63 11.40 4.81
CA VAL A 197 5.90 10.24 5.66
C VAL A 197 6.15 10.65 7.12
N ARG A 198 6.94 11.71 7.37
CA ARG A 198 7.16 12.23 8.73
C ARG A 198 5.91 12.79 9.39
N GLU A 199 5.07 13.51 8.63
CA GLU A 199 3.78 14.02 9.15
C GLU A 199 2.86 12.86 9.57
N MET A 200 2.82 11.79 8.76
CA MET A 200 2.02 10.61 9.07
C MET A 200 2.64 9.80 10.21
N GLU A 201 3.96 9.65 10.26
CA GLU A 201 4.64 8.97 11.37
C GLU A 201 4.38 9.67 12.71
N SER A 202 4.50 11.00 12.73
CA SER A 202 4.20 11.79 13.91
C SER A 202 2.73 11.66 14.34
N PHE A 203 1.82 11.58 13.37
CA PHE A 203 0.40 11.34 13.63
C PHE A 203 0.15 9.92 14.17
N PHE A 204 0.77 8.90 13.61
CA PHE A 204 0.69 7.51 14.08
C PHE A 204 1.20 7.40 15.51
N ALA A 205 2.39 7.98 15.79
CA ALA A 205 2.99 7.98 17.12
C ALA A 205 2.11 8.65 18.17
N ALA A 206 1.45 9.77 17.82
CA ALA A 206 0.50 10.45 18.71
C ALA A 206 -0.72 9.59 19.06
N HIS A 207 -1.05 8.59 18.24
CA HIS A 207 -2.11 7.60 18.48
C HIS A 207 -1.59 6.26 19.03
N GLY A 208 -0.31 6.20 19.46
CA GLY A 208 0.31 4.98 19.97
C GLY A 208 0.54 3.90 18.90
N ARG A 209 0.64 4.34 17.64
CA ARG A 209 0.87 3.45 16.50
C ARG A 209 2.30 3.61 15.97
N LYS A 210 2.81 2.56 15.32
CA LYS A 210 4.11 2.54 14.65
C LYS A 210 3.88 2.42 13.14
N LEU A 211 4.48 3.33 12.40
CA LEU A 211 4.40 3.34 10.95
C LEU A 211 5.31 2.27 10.35
N ILE A 212 4.77 1.46 9.44
CA ILE A 212 5.54 0.69 8.46
C ILE A 212 5.35 1.35 7.10
N GLY A 213 6.36 1.31 6.25
CA GLY A 213 6.23 1.65 4.83
C GLY A 213 7.20 0.85 4.00
N TRP A 214 6.92 0.76 2.71
CA TRP A 214 7.83 0.15 1.76
C TRP A 214 9.17 0.89 1.75
N ASP A 215 10.23 0.28 1.25
CA ASP A 215 11.59 0.80 1.42
C ASP A 215 11.86 2.14 0.68
N GLU A 216 10.90 2.65 -0.08
CA GLU A 216 10.89 4.02 -0.62
C GLU A 216 10.79 5.12 0.43
N ILE A 217 10.31 4.79 1.64
CA ILE A 217 10.31 5.76 2.75
C ILE A 217 11.70 6.02 3.35
N ALA A 218 12.66 5.13 3.07
CA ALA A 218 14.01 5.24 3.63
C ALA A 218 14.73 6.53 3.17
N GLY A 219 15.41 7.18 4.10
CA GLY A 219 16.18 8.39 3.82
C GLY A 219 16.67 9.09 5.10
N ASP A 220 17.49 10.13 4.94
CA ASP A 220 18.23 10.80 6.01
C ASP A 220 17.37 11.39 7.14
N ASN A 221 16.07 11.53 6.93
CA ASN A 221 15.16 12.16 7.90
C ASN A 221 14.01 11.23 8.33
N LEU A 222 14.11 9.93 8.08
CA LEU A 222 13.14 8.99 8.59
C LEU A 222 13.30 8.82 10.10
N SER A 223 12.19 8.86 10.84
CA SER A 223 12.23 8.58 12.27
C SER A 223 12.72 7.15 12.54
N PRO A 224 13.61 6.93 13.52
CA PRO A 224 14.07 5.58 13.87
C PRO A 224 12.95 4.69 14.43
N THR A 225 11.77 5.25 14.75
CA THR A 225 10.58 4.49 15.18
C THR A 225 9.78 3.92 14.01
N ALA A 226 9.96 4.45 12.80
CA ALA A 226 9.37 3.88 11.59
C ALA A 226 10.05 2.56 11.22
N VAL A 227 9.28 1.64 10.67
CA VAL A 227 9.76 0.34 10.18
C VAL A 227 9.81 0.36 8.66
N VAL A 228 10.91 -0.10 8.10
CA VAL A 228 11.13 -0.15 6.65
C VAL A 228 10.87 -1.58 6.18
N GLN A 229 9.91 -1.77 5.28
CA GLN A 229 9.68 -3.04 4.61
C GLN A 229 10.48 -3.08 3.31
N TRP A 230 11.61 -3.79 3.34
CA TRP A 230 12.53 -3.86 2.20
C TRP A 230 12.11 -4.94 1.21
N TRP A 231 11.77 -4.52 0.00
CA TRP A 231 11.32 -5.41 -1.07
C TRP A 231 12.22 -5.32 -2.32
N ARG A 232 12.82 -4.16 -2.58
CA ARG A 232 13.66 -3.90 -3.76
C ARG A 232 15.07 -4.43 -3.55
N SER A 233 15.26 -5.73 -3.71
CA SER A 233 16.55 -6.40 -3.51
C SER A 233 17.68 -5.84 -4.37
N TRP A 234 17.36 -5.24 -5.54
CA TRP A 234 18.32 -4.49 -6.36
C TRP A 234 18.75 -3.16 -5.73
N MET A 235 18.04 -2.66 -4.74
CA MET A 235 18.36 -1.46 -3.95
C MET A 235 18.96 -1.83 -2.59
N GLY A 236 19.97 -2.69 -2.59
CA GLY A 236 20.59 -3.20 -1.35
C GLY A 236 21.20 -2.11 -0.44
N SER A 237 21.48 -0.92 -0.97
CA SER A 237 21.90 0.24 -0.18
C SER A 237 20.80 0.74 0.76
N THR A 238 19.53 0.64 0.35
CA THR A 238 18.38 1.08 1.16
C THR A 238 18.26 0.29 2.45
N LEU A 239 18.42 -1.05 2.38
CA LEU A 239 18.45 -1.91 3.56
C LEU A 239 19.56 -1.49 4.53
N THR A 240 20.79 -1.32 4.02
CA THR A 240 21.95 -0.92 4.84
C THR A 240 21.74 0.46 5.48
N GLN A 241 21.27 1.44 4.72
CA GLN A 241 20.99 2.80 5.22
C GLN A 241 19.93 2.79 6.31
N SER A 242 18.84 2.05 6.13
CA SER A 242 17.77 1.93 7.14
C SER A 242 18.29 1.36 8.46
N LEU A 243 19.08 0.28 8.39
CA LEU A 243 19.69 -0.33 9.55
C LEU A 243 20.72 0.61 10.22
N GLU A 244 21.49 1.37 9.45
CA GLU A 244 22.44 2.36 9.95
C GLU A 244 21.77 3.55 10.62
N ALA A 245 20.62 3.96 10.12
CA ALA A 245 19.78 5.00 10.72
C ALA A 245 19.08 4.56 12.01
N GLY A 246 19.13 3.25 12.34
CA GLY A 246 18.53 2.69 13.56
C GLY A 246 17.09 2.19 13.36
N ASN A 247 16.57 2.19 12.13
CA ASN A 247 15.26 1.67 11.84
C ASN A 247 15.21 0.14 11.99
N SER A 248 14.09 -0.38 12.45
CA SER A 248 13.76 -1.79 12.27
C SER A 248 13.34 -2.07 10.82
N VAL A 249 13.60 -3.29 10.36
CA VAL A 249 13.27 -3.70 8.99
C VAL A 249 12.46 -5.00 8.95
N ILE A 250 11.63 -5.12 7.91
CA ILE A 250 10.98 -6.36 7.50
C ILE A 250 11.60 -6.76 6.17
N LEU A 251 12.04 -8.00 6.01
CA LEU A 251 12.63 -8.48 4.78
C LEU A 251 11.55 -9.12 3.90
N SER A 252 11.37 -8.57 2.72
CA SER A 252 10.35 -8.98 1.74
C SER A 252 10.91 -8.98 0.30
N PRO A 253 12.16 -9.49 0.06
CA PRO A 253 12.80 -9.35 -1.25
C PRO A 253 12.00 -10.02 -2.36
N VAL A 254 11.74 -9.26 -3.42
CA VAL A 254 10.85 -9.66 -4.51
C VAL A 254 11.26 -10.97 -5.18
N GLU A 255 12.56 -11.23 -5.31
CA GLU A 255 13.06 -12.45 -5.98
C GLU A 255 12.74 -13.73 -5.22
N TYR A 256 12.46 -13.65 -3.91
CA TYR A 256 12.28 -14.80 -3.04
C TYR A 256 10.90 -14.89 -2.41
N LEU A 257 10.34 -13.75 -2.01
CA LEU A 257 9.16 -13.71 -1.15
C LEU A 257 7.91 -13.12 -1.82
N TYR A 258 7.95 -12.84 -3.14
CA TYR A 258 6.75 -12.55 -3.94
C TYR A 258 6.25 -13.85 -4.54
N LEU A 259 5.03 -14.25 -4.17
CA LEU A 259 4.43 -15.54 -4.50
C LEU A 259 3.35 -15.44 -5.58
N ASP A 260 3.31 -14.33 -6.28
CA ASP A 260 2.36 -13.96 -7.34
C ASP A 260 2.74 -14.47 -8.75
N GLY A 261 3.99 -14.92 -8.91
CA GLY A 261 4.44 -15.53 -10.16
C GLY A 261 4.03 -16.99 -10.31
N THR A 262 4.30 -17.57 -11.50
CA THR A 262 4.07 -19.00 -11.77
C THR A 262 4.84 -19.88 -10.79
N GLN A 263 4.12 -20.64 -9.99
CA GLN A 263 4.69 -21.55 -9.01
C GLN A 263 5.14 -22.85 -9.67
N ASN A 264 6.41 -23.19 -9.52
CA ASN A 264 7.01 -24.43 -10.00
C ASN A 264 8.10 -24.92 -9.03
N ARG A 265 8.74 -26.06 -9.35
CA ARG A 265 9.80 -26.60 -8.50
C ARG A 265 10.95 -25.61 -8.26
N ASN A 266 11.33 -24.83 -9.26
CA ASN A 266 12.46 -23.91 -9.13
C ASN A 266 12.10 -22.71 -8.24
N SER A 267 10.90 -22.14 -8.38
CA SER A 267 10.42 -21.09 -7.50
C SER A 267 10.30 -21.58 -6.05
N LEU A 268 9.81 -22.79 -5.84
CA LEU A 268 9.72 -23.41 -4.51
C LEU A 268 11.10 -23.60 -3.87
N LEU A 269 12.08 -24.12 -4.65
CA LEU A 269 13.46 -24.28 -4.17
C LEU A 269 14.14 -22.95 -3.87
N LYS A 270 13.83 -21.91 -4.65
CA LYS A 270 14.34 -20.56 -4.43
C LYS A 270 13.84 -19.99 -3.12
N VAL A 271 12.53 -20.05 -2.87
CA VAL A 271 11.93 -19.61 -1.60
C VAL A 271 12.49 -20.41 -0.43
N TYR A 272 12.55 -21.73 -0.53
CA TYR A 272 13.08 -22.59 0.53
C TYR A 272 14.56 -22.35 0.84
N GLY A 273 15.35 -22.01 -0.17
CA GLY A 273 16.78 -21.73 -0.03
C GLY A 273 17.11 -20.29 0.36
N TYR A 274 16.12 -19.44 0.55
CA TYR A 274 16.37 -18.07 1.00
C TYR A 274 16.94 -18.05 2.40
N ASP A 275 18.14 -17.47 2.53
CA ASP A 275 18.81 -17.26 3.81
C ASP A 275 18.86 -15.75 4.13
N PRO A 276 18.03 -15.29 5.07
CA PRO A 276 18.04 -13.86 5.45
C PRO A 276 19.38 -13.42 6.05
N ALA A 277 20.21 -14.34 6.57
CA ALA A 277 21.54 -14.01 7.08
C ALA A 277 22.54 -13.68 5.96
N ALA A 278 22.23 -14.04 4.70
CA ALA A 278 23.02 -13.65 3.53
C ALA A 278 22.83 -12.17 3.15
N GLU A 279 21.76 -11.54 3.65
CA GLU A 279 21.53 -10.11 3.47
C GLU A 279 22.55 -9.29 4.29
N ARG A 280 22.71 -8.02 3.94
CA ARG A 280 23.70 -7.13 4.58
C ARG A 280 23.22 -6.64 5.96
N ILE A 281 22.88 -7.58 6.86
CA ILE A 281 22.36 -7.30 8.19
C ILE A 281 23.35 -7.59 9.33
N ALA A 282 24.55 -8.08 9.01
CA ALA A 282 25.52 -8.56 9.98
C ALA A 282 25.77 -7.56 11.14
N GLY A 283 25.56 -8.03 12.37
CA GLY A 283 25.65 -7.21 13.59
C GLY A 283 24.43 -6.34 13.89
N ARG A 284 23.35 -6.47 13.09
CA ARG A 284 22.10 -5.72 13.23
C ARG A 284 20.86 -6.63 13.18
N GLU A 285 21.04 -7.91 13.44
CA GLU A 285 20.00 -8.94 13.38
C GLU A 285 18.81 -8.61 14.31
N SER A 286 19.07 -7.91 15.41
CA SER A 286 18.04 -7.48 16.35
C SER A 286 17.10 -6.39 15.80
N GLN A 287 17.47 -5.73 14.70
CA GLN A 287 16.63 -4.76 14.00
C GLN A 287 15.74 -5.43 12.95
N VAL A 288 15.98 -6.70 12.61
CA VAL A 288 15.13 -7.44 11.66
C VAL A 288 13.94 -8.02 12.42
N LEU A 289 12.74 -7.48 12.16
CA LEU A 289 11.50 -7.92 12.80
C LEU A 289 11.01 -9.27 12.28
N GLY A 290 11.34 -9.61 11.03
CA GLY A 290 10.94 -10.87 10.41
C GLY A 290 10.98 -10.85 8.89
N LEU A 291 10.41 -11.93 8.33
CA LEU A 291 10.22 -12.11 6.91
C LEU A 291 8.75 -11.89 6.57
N HIS A 292 8.49 -11.33 5.40
CA HIS A 292 7.14 -11.15 4.88
C HIS A 292 7.07 -11.69 3.45
N ALA A 293 6.11 -12.59 3.19
CA ALA A 293 5.83 -13.10 1.87
C ALA A 293 4.58 -12.41 1.30
N ASN A 294 4.68 -11.94 0.07
CA ASN A 294 3.61 -11.24 -0.63
C ASN A 294 2.88 -12.19 -1.58
N LEU A 295 1.57 -12.11 -1.56
CA LEU A 295 0.69 -12.74 -2.53
C LEU A 295 -0.17 -11.64 -3.14
N TRP A 296 0.25 -11.14 -4.29
CA TRP A 296 -0.50 -10.17 -5.09
C TRP A 296 -1.47 -10.91 -6.01
N THR A 297 -2.69 -10.42 -6.15
CA THR A 297 -3.76 -11.06 -6.96
C THR A 297 -4.36 -10.09 -7.99
#